data_edf53bd032810ad8d2de0a560ca27b4c
#
_entry.id   edf53bd032810ad8d2de0a560ca27b4c
#
_cell.length_a   1.000
_cell.length_b   1.000
_cell.length_c   1.000
_cell.angle_alpha   90.00
_cell.angle_beta   90.00
_cell.angle_gamma   90.00
#
_symmetry.space_group_name_H-M   'P 1'
#
loop_
_entity.id
_entity.type
_entity.pdbx_description
1 polymer ?
#
loop_
_entity_poly.entity_id
_entity_poly.type
_entity_poly.pdbx_seq_one_letter_code
_entity_poly.pdbx_strand_id
1 'polypeptide(L)'
;VLREVKEMKKKLDFKYIIVDEYQDISRQRFDLVTALSEVTDAKIIAVGDDWQSIYAFSGSDITLFTKFEEKMGYAKLLKIVKTYRNSQEVIDIAGNFIQKNEVQITKELKSPKSIVDPVIIYTYDGSPKKLNADNKSGANYAIAHAVEVALEQIIEFNKKEGKSEDSSILLLGRFGFDGDKLEKSGLFEYINRGSKLKSVK
;
A
#
# COMPACT_ATOMS: atom_id res chain seq x y z
N VAL A 1 -19.24 -24.36 -4.50
CA VAL A 1 -19.72 -22.96 -4.27
C VAL A 1 -20.44 -22.44 -5.53
N LEU A 2 -19.79 -22.26 -6.69
CA LEU A 2 -20.45 -21.71 -7.91
C LEU A 2 -21.66 -22.53 -8.37
N ARG A 3 -21.57 -23.87 -8.33
CA ARG A 3 -22.67 -24.75 -8.68
C ARG A 3 -23.83 -24.60 -7.70
N GLU A 4 -23.55 -24.56 -6.42
CA GLU A 4 -24.52 -24.37 -5.35
C GLU A 4 -25.23 -23.01 -5.46
N VAL A 5 -24.49 -21.94 -5.79
CA VAL A 5 -25.06 -20.61 -6.00
C VAL A 5 -26.07 -20.62 -7.16
N LYS A 6 -25.74 -21.29 -8.27
CA LYS A 6 -26.65 -21.42 -9.43
C LYS A 6 -27.92 -22.22 -9.11
N GLU A 7 -27.84 -23.13 -8.16
CA GLU A 7 -28.97 -23.93 -7.69
C GLU A 7 -29.84 -23.18 -6.64
N MET A 8 -29.30 -22.08 -6.03
CA MET A 8 -29.98 -21.30 -4.97
C MET A 8 -30.97 -20.22 -5.45
N LYS A 9 -31.36 -20.22 -6.73
CA LYS A 9 -32.19 -19.17 -7.39
C LYS A 9 -33.38 -18.60 -6.59
N LYS A 10 -33.91 -19.30 -5.61
CA LYS A 10 -35.10 -18.86 -4.84
C LYS A 10 -34.83 -18.40 -3.40
N LYS A 11 -33.57 -18.45 -2.94
CA LYS A 11 -33.25 -18.18 -1.53
C LYS A 11 -32.47 -16.88 -1.27
N LEU A 12 -31.94 -16.22 -2.32
CA LEU A 12 -31.13 -15.03 -2.19
C LEU A 12 -31.88 -13.84 -2.79
N ASP A 13 -32.15 -12.84 -1.97
CA ASP A 13 -32.86 -11.60 -2.37
C ASP A 13 -31.90 -10.40 -2.15
N PHE A 14 -30.80 -10.36 -2.92
CA PHE A 14 -29.89 -9.24 -2.91
C PHE A 14 -30.25 -8.27 -4.04
N LYS A 15 -30.32 -6.98 -3.73
CA LYS A 15 -30.48 -5.92 -4.73
C LYS A 15 -29.15 -5.33 -5.18
N TYR A 16 -28.15 -5.42 -4.33
CA TYR A 16 -26.80 -4.91 -4.57
C TYR A 16 -25.75 -5.89 -4.06
N ILE A 17 -24.69 -6.03 -4.82
CA ILE A 17 -23.46 -6.73 -4.42
C ILE A 17 -22.35 -5.68 -4.44
N ILE A 18 -21.81 -5.37 -3.27
CA ILE A 18 -20.73 -4.38 -3.13
C ILE A 18 -19.42 -5.15 -2.92
N VAL A 19 -18.43 -4.88 -3.78
CA VAL A 19 -17.10 -5.48 -3.68
C VAL A 19 -16.10 -4.36 -3.50
N ASP A 20 -15.44 -4.35 -2.35
CA ASP A 20 -14.36 -3.43 -2.02
C ASP A 20 -13.00 -4.01 -2.42
N GLU A 21 -11.99 -3.14 -2.59
CA GLU A 21 -10.64 -3.50 -3.06
C GLU A 21 -10.68 -4.38 -4.33
N TYR A 22 -11.55 -4.00 -5.26
CA TYR A 22 -11.83 -4.81 -6.45
C TYR A 22 -10.62 -4.99 -7.37
N GLN A 23 -9.60 -4.14 -7.29
CA GLN A 23 -8.32 -4.29 -8.02
C GLN A 23 -7.57 -5.57 -7.64
N ASP A 24 -7.88 -6.15 -6.47
CA ASP A 24 -7.24 -7.37 -5.98
C ASP A 24 -8.11 -8.63 -6.22
N ILE A 25 -9.14 -8.51 -7.07
CA ILE A 25 -10.03 -9.63 -7.35
C ILE A 25 -9.32 -10.71 -8.17
N SER A 26 -9.47 -11.97 -7.76
CA SER A 26 -9.06 -13.12 -8.54
C SER A 26 -10.17 -13.57 -9.49
N ARG A 27 -9.82 -14.34 -10.52
CA ARG A 27 -10.79 -14.88 -11.47
C ARG A 27 -11.90 -15.66 -10.78
N GLN A 28 -11.57 -16.47 -9.80
CA GLN A 28 -12.54 -17.27 -9.06
C GLN A 28 -13.55 -16.40 -8.28
N ARG A 29 -13.07 -15.30 -7.66
CA ARG A 29 -13.96 -14.36 -6.96
C ARG A 29 -14.83 -13.59 -7.94
N PHE A 30 -14.29 -13.20 -9.07
CA PHE A 30 -15.02 -12.58 -10.15
C PHE A 30 -16.18 -13.48 -10.64
N ASP A 31 -15.88 -14.75 -10.94
CA ASP A 31 -16.88 -15.73 -11.39
C ASP A 31 -17.97 -15.94 -10.34
N LEU A 32 -17.64 -15.90 -9.04
CA LEU A 32 -18.60 -15.98 -7.94
C LEU A 32 -19.51 -14.75 -7.91
N VAL A 33 -18.94 -13.53 -7.99
CA VAL A 33 -19.70 -12.27 -8.00
C VAL A 33 -20.66 -12.22 -9.20
N THR A 34 -20.20 -12.62 -10.37
CA THR A 34 -21.01 -12.69 -11.59
C THR A 34 -22.16 -13.68 -11.43
N ALA A 35 -21.88 -14.89 -10.93
CA ALA A 35 -22.92 -15.91 -10.70
C ALA A 35 -23.96 -15.45 -9.67
N LEU A 36 -23.55 -14.76 -8.61
CA LEU A 36 -24.47 -14.18 -7.63
C LEU A 36 -25.36 -13.11 -8.26
N SER A 37 -24.78 -12.21 -9.07
CA SER A 37 -25.54 -11.20 -9.79
C SER A 37 -26.57 -11.80 -10.75
N GLU A 38 -26.18 -12.82 -11.53
CA GLU A 38 -27.07 -13.52 -12.46
C GLU A 38 -28.25 -14.21 -11.75
N VAL A 39 -28.01 -14.78 -10.58
CA VAL A 39 -29.03 -15.53 -9.83
C VAL A 39 -30.03 -14.60 -9.13
N THR A 40 -29.56 -13.44 -8.67
CA THR A 40 -30.36 -12.50 -7.85
C THR A 40 -30.87 -11.30 -8.62
N ASP A 41 -30.37 -11.07 -9.85
CA ASP A 41 -30.56 -9.82 -10.61
C ASP A 41 -30.01 -8.59 -9.85
N ALA A 42 -29.04 -8.81 -8.97
CA ALA A 42 -28.42 -7.76 -8.17
C ALA A 42 -27.47 -6.92 -8.98
N LYS A 43 -27.47 -5.61 -8.73
CA LYS A 43 -26.48 -4.68 -9.32
C LYS A 43 -25.15 -4.79 -8.59
N ILE A 44 -24.05 -4.88 -9.36
CA ILE A 44 -22.71 -4.91 -8.80
C ILE A 44 -22.17 -3.49 -8.65
N ILE A 45 -21.63 -3.19 -7.49
CA ILE A 45 -20.89 -1.96 -7.17
C ILE A 45 -19.47 -2.38 -6.83
N ALA A 46 -18.54 -2.14 -7.76
CA ALA A 46 -17.11 -2.41 -7.57
C ALA A 46 -16.39 -1.13 -7.14
N VAL A 47 -15.70 -1.17 -6.00
CA VAL A 47 -14.91 -0.07 -5.47
C VAL A 47 -13.45 -0.51 -5.41
N GLY A 48 -12.54 0.31 -5.88
CA GLY A 48 -11.12 -0.04 -5.88
C GLY A 48 -10.24 1.07 -6.43
N ASP A 49 -8.94 0.85 -6.34
CA ASP A 49 -7.91 1.73 -6.84
C ASP A 49 -6.85 0.90 -7.58
N ASP A 50 -6.87 0.92 -8.90
CA ASP A 50 -5.95 0.17 -9.75
C ASP A 50 -4.47 0.50 -9.48
N TRP A 51 -4.16 1.71 -9.02
CA TRP A 51 -2.81 2.09 -8.61
C TRP A 51 -2.30 1.33 -7.37
N GLN A 52 -3.20 0.71 -6.60
CA GLN A 52 -2.89 -0.08 -5.42
C GLN A 52 -2.86 -1.60 -5.69
N SER A 53 -3.00 -2.03 -6.95
CA SER A 53 -2.95 -3.45 -7.31
C SER A 53 -1.53 -4.00 -7.18
N ILE A 54 -1.25 -4.71 -6.09
CA ILE A 54 0.05 -5.30 -5.76
C ILE A 54 0.01 -6.82 -5.56
N TYR A 55 -1.17 -7.45 -5.71
CA TYR A 55 -1.38 -8.86 -5.40
C TYR A 55 -1.43 -9.79 -6.63
N ALA A 56 -0.82 -9.38 -7.76
CA ALA A 56 -0.74 -10.22 -8.96
C ALA A 56 -0.09 -11.59 -8.66
N PHE A 57 0.91 -11.63 -7.78
CA PHE A 57 1.58 -12.86 -7.35
C PHE A 57 0.66 -13.84 -6.60
N SER A 58 -0.45 -13.37 -6.02
CA SER A 58 -1.45 -14.19 -5.32
C SER A 58 -2.68 -14.49 -6.18
N GLY A 59 -2.62 -14.19 -7.49
CA GLY A 59 -3.65 -14.54 -8.46
C GLY A 59 -4.72 -13.46 -8.68
N SER A 60 -4.48 -12.21 -8.27
CA SER A 60 -5.33 -11.09 -8.70
C SER A 60 -5.09 -10.78 -10.18
N ASP A 61 -6.15 -10.37 -10.87
CA ASP A 61 -6.13 -10.00 -12.28
C ASP A 61 -6.69 -8.59 -12.46
N ILE A 62 -5.79 -7.62 -12.57
CA ILE A 62 -6.14 -6.21 -12.72
C ILE A 62 -7.01 -5.94 -13.95
N THR A 63 -6.97 -6.79 -14.97
CA THR A 63 -7.79 -6.62 -16.17
C THR A 63 -9.28 -6.77 -15.87
N LEU A 64 -9.64 -7.49 -14.82
CA LEU A 64 -11.02 -7.60 -14.35
C LEU A 64 -11.56 -6.27 -13.80
N PHE A 65 -10.67 -5.42 -13.30
CA PHE A 65 -11.00 -4.07 -12.84
C PHE A 65 -10.93 -3.04 -13.98
N THR A 66 -9.80 -2.97 -14.69
CA THR A 66 -9.58 -1.96 -15.73
C THR A 66 -10.50 -2.13 -16.93
N LYS A 67 -10.96 -3.36 -17.18
CA LYS A 67 -11.90 -3.72 -18.25
C LYS A 67 -13.27 -4.14 -17.71
N PHE A 68 -13.70 -3.53 -16.61
CA PHE A 68 -14.94 -3.90 -15.92
C PHE A 68 -16.15 -3.82 -16.86
N GLU A 69 -16.28 -2.75 -17.66
CA GLU A 69 -17.38 -2.57 -18.60
C GLU A 69 -17.39 -3.66 -19.69
N GLU A 70 -16.22 -4.03 -20.24
CA GLU A 70 -16.12 -5.12 -21.23
C GLU A 70 -16.55 -6.48 -20.62
N LYS A 71 -16.33 -6.68 -19.34
CA LYS A 71 -16.58 -7.96 -18.64
C LYS A 71 -18.02 -8.08 -18.12
N MET A 72 -18.57 -6.97 -17.65
CA MET A 72 -19.89 -6.94 -16.98
C MET A 72 -21.01 -6.34 -17.85
N GLY A 73 -20.67 -5.83 -19.05
CA GLY A 73 -21.59 -5.06 -19.88
C GLY A 73 -21.64 -3.61 -19.46
N TYR A 74 -22.79 -2.95 -19.63
CA TYR A 74 -22.92 -1.53 -19.32
C TYR A 74 -22.57 -1.22 -17.87
N ALA A 75 -21.63 -0.30 -17.67
CA ALA A 75 -21.22 0.16 -16.35
C ALA A 75 -21.11 1.69 -16.31
N LYS A 76 -21.42 2.27 -15.14
CA LYS A 76 -21.15 3.68 -14.87
C LYS A 76 -19.87 3.82 -14.07
N LEU A 77 -18.83 4.35 -14.70
CA LEU A 77 -17.56 4.63 -14.05
C LEU A 77 -17.61 5.98 -13.33
N LEU A 78 -17.31 5.98 -12.03
CA LEU A 78 -17.16 7.17 -11.21
C LEU A 78 -15.72 7.25 -10.70
N LYS A 79 -15.03 8.38 -10.93
CA LYS A 79 -13.66 8.60 -10.46
C LYS A 79 -13.66 9.51 -9.24
N ILE A 80 -13.05 9.05 -8.15
CA ILE A 80 -12.75 9.87 -6.97
C ILE A 80 -11.35 10.43 -7.17
N VAL A 81 -11.25 11.72 -7.45
CA VAL A 81 -9.98 12.38 -7.81
C VAL A 81 -9.42 13.24 -6.68
N LYS A 82 -10.16 13.44 -5.59
CA LYS A 82 -9.70 14.23 -4.44
C LYS A 82 -9.33 13.31 -3.28
N THR A 83 -8.12 13.51 -2.75
CA THR A 83 -7.60 12.76 -1.60
C THR A 83 -7.09 13.71 -0.52
N TYR A 84 -7.13 13.25 0.72
CA TYR A 84 -6.66 13.99 1.90
C TYR A 84 -5.56 13.21 2.66
N ARG A 85 -5.15 12.05 2.13
CA ARG A 85 -4.17 11.17 2.77
C ARG A 85 -2.76 11.70 2.56
N ASN A 86 -2.34 11.82 1.31
CA ASN A 86 -0.98 12.22 0.93
C ASN A 86 -0.94 13.69 0.48
N SER A 87 0.25 14.30 0.48
CA SER A 87 0.48 15.59 -0.16
C SER A 87 0.48 15.48 -1.69
N GLN A 88 0.31 16.61 -2.36
CA GLN A 88 0.27 16.65 -3.82
C GLN A 88 1.58 16.13 -4.43
N GLU A 89 2.71 16.52 -3.85
CA GLU A 89 4.04 16.16 -4.36
C GLU A 89 4.30 14.65 -4.29
N VAL A 90 3.85 13.99 -3.20
CA VAL A 90 3.92 12.52 -3.10
C VAL A 90 3.02 11.85 -4.13
N ILE A 91 1.82 12.40 -4.37
CA ILE A 91 0.88 11.89 -5.37
C ILE A 91 1.48 12.02 -6.77
N ASP A 92 2.08 13.15 -7.09
CA ASP A 92 2.67 13.40 -8.42
C ASP A 92 3.85 12.45 -8.69
N ILE A 93 4.72 12.24 -7.72
CA ILE A 93 5.84 11.30 -7.85
C ILE A 93 5.34 9.86 -8.02
N ALA A 94 4.42 9.42 -7.16
CA ALA A 94 3.86 8.07 -7.22
C ALA A 94 3.04 7.87 -8.50
N GLY A 95 2.23 8.86 -8.88
CA GLY A 95 1.41 8.83 -10.08
C GLY A 95 2.24 8.76 -11.35
N ASN A 96 3.29 9.57 -11.46
CA ASN A 96 4.22 9.52 -12.60
C ASN A 96 4.95 8.17 -12.70
N PHE A 97 5.20 7.51 -11.57
CA PHE A 97 5.79 6.18 -11.57
C PHE A 97 4.79 5.12 -12.03
N ILE A 98 3.59 5.09 -11.43
CA ILE A 98 2.62 4.03 -11.67
C ILE A 98 2.03 4.10 -13.09
N GLN A 99 1.82 5.30 -13.62
CA GLN A 99 1.26 5.53 -14.96
C GLN A 99 2.23 5.19 -16.11
N LYS A 100 3.47 4.77 -15.81
CA LYS A 100 4.35 4.13 -16.81
C LYS A 100 3.82 2.77 -17.25
N ASN A 101 2.95 2.17 -16.47
CA ASN A 101 2.25 0.95 -16.83
C ASN A 101 0.96 1.32 -17.59
N GLU A 102 0.94 1.05 -18.88
CA GLU A 102 -0.18 1.40 -19.79
C GLU A 102 -1.52 0.72 -19.44
N VAL A 103 -1.49 -0.33 -18.63
CA VAL A 103 -2.70 -1.03 -18.16
C VAL A 103 -3.45 -0.23 -17.09
N GLN A 104 -2.77 0.72 -16.43
CA GLN A 104 -3.35 1.52 -15.35
C GLN A 104 -4.32 2.60 -15.89
N ILE A 105 -5.37 2.85 -15.12
CA ILE A 105 -6.35 3.89 -15.45
C ILE A 105 -5.70 5.26 -15.23
N THR A 106 -5.65 6.07 -16.28
CA THR A 106 -5.17 7.45 -16.18
C THR A 106 -6.12 8.27 -15.30
N LYS A 107 -5.57 8.86 -14.25
CA LYS A 107 -6.30 9.75 -13.34
C LYS A 107 -5.39 10.83 -12.78
N GLU A 108 -5.95 12.01 -12.56
CA GLU A 108 -5.28 13.12 -11.91
C GLU A 108 -5.82 13.26 -10.49
N LEU A 109 -5.04 12.84 -9.51
CA LEU A 109 -5.40 12.97 -8.11
C LEU A 109 -5.00 14.37 -7.60
N LYS A 110 -5.86 14.98 -6.79
CA LYS A 110 -5.64 16.29 -6.18
C LYS A 110 -5.70 16.21 -4.66
N SER A 111 -4.74 16.84 -4.01
CA SER A 111 -4.69 16.99 -2.57
C SER A 111 -4.59 18.46 -2.15
N PRO A 112 -5.22 18.86 -1.07
CA PRO A 112 -5.01 20.18 -0.47
C PRO A 112 -3.73 20.27 0.36
N LYS A 113 -3.03 19.14 0.56
CA LYS A 113 -1.81 19.07 1.35
C LYS A 113 -0.60 19.26 0.45
N SER A 114 0.41 19.97 0.96
CA SER A 114 1.72 20.18 0.34
C SER A 114 2.82 19.90 1.35
N ILE A 115 3.96 19.40 0.89
CA ILE A 115 5.15 19.14 1.71
C ILE A 115 6.40 19.47 0.90
N VAL A 116 7.39 20.05 1.58
CA VAL A 116 8.74 20.22 1.03
C VAL A 116 9.49 18.90 1.20
N ASP A 117 10.29 18.52 0.23
CA ASP A 117 11.08 17.28 0.22
C ASP A 117 10.24 16.01 0.47
N PRO A 118 9.29 15.71 -0.43
CA PRO A 118 8.32 14.61 -0.27
C PRO A 118 8.97 13.22 -0.25
N VAL A 119 10.16 13.09 -0.82
CA VAL A 119 10.94 11.85 -0.88
C VAL A 119 12.41 12.15 -0.59
N ILE A 120 12.96 11.49 0.40
CA ILE A 120 14.38 11.55 0.74
C ILE A 120 14.99 10.17 0.51
N ILE A 121 16.12 10.13 -0.18
CA ILE A 121 16.82 8.87 -0.48
C ILE A 121 18.08 8.81 0.35
N TYR A 122 18.18 7.80 1.20
CA TYR A 122 19.39 7.48 1.96
C TYR A 122 20.14 6.35 1.28
N THR A 123 21.41 6.57 0.99
CA THR A 123 22.30 5.54 0.45
C THR A 123 23.24 5.05 1.54
N TYR A 124 23.52 3.76 1.56
CA TYR A 124 24.45 3.15 2.49
C TYR A 124 25.36 2.15 1.76
N ASP A 125 26.58 1.99 2.27
CA ASP A 125 27.50 0.98 1.77
C ASP A 125 27.15 -0.37 2.42
N GLY A 126 26.58 -1.28 1.62
CA GLY A 126 26.25 -2.64 2.03
C GLY A 126 27.42 -3.60 2.11
N SER A 127 28.65 -3.12 1.86
CA SER A 127 29.86 -3.94 1.95
C SER A 127 30.07 -4.46 3.37
N PRO A 128 30.53 -5.72 3.57
CA PRO A 128 30.76 -6.30 4.88
C PRO A 128 32.04 -5.78 5.55
N LYS A 129 32.33 -4.48 5.46
CA LYS A 129 33.43 -3.87 6.22
C LYS A 129 33.12 -3.99 7.71
N LYS A 130 34.03 -4.56 8.47
CA LYS A 130 33.99 -4.59 9.92
C LYS A 130 33.85 -3.16 10.45
N LEU A 131 32.64 -2.80 10.83
CA LEU A 131 32.37 -1.57 11.55
C LEU A 131 32.47 -1.90 13.05
N ASN A 132 33.60 -1.60 13.63
CA ASN A 132 33.95 -1.63 15.05
C ASN A 132 34.12 -2.98 15.77
N ALA A 133 34.82 -2.92 16.93
CA ALA A 133 35.34 -4.03 17.76
C ALA A 133 34.28 -5.03 18.28
N ASP A 134 32.97 -4.76 18.13
CA ASP A 134 31.90 -5.56 18.73
C ASP A 134 31.27 -6.58 17.76
N ASN A 135 31.96 -6.98 16.68
CA ASN A 135 31.46 -8.00 15.73
C ASN A 135 30.07 -7.76 15.10
N LYS A 136 29.52 -6.56 15.18
CA LYS A 136 28.30 -6.17 14.49
C LYS A 136 28.65 -5.95 13.01
N SER A 137 28.46 -6.98 12.21
CA SER A 137 28.96 -7.00 10.83
C SER A 137 27.83 -6.74 9.82
N GLY A 138 28.18 -6.00 8.79
CA GLY A 138 27.60 -6.11 7.47
C GLY A 138 26.42 -5.22 7.17
N ALA A 139 25.73 -5.59 6.11
CA ALA A 139 24.62 -4.86 5.52
C ALA A 139 23.48 -4.51 6.50
N ASN A 140 23.21 -5.37 7.48
CA ASN A 140 22.15 -5.13 8.46
C ASN A 140 22.44 -3.93 9.36
N TYR A 141 23.71 -3.75 9.77
CA TYR A 141 24.10 -2.61 10.57
C TYR A 141 24.06 -1.31 9.75
N ALA A 142 24.50 -1.36 8.50
CA ALA A 142 24.44 -0.20 7.61
C ALA A 142 23.01 0.26 7.35
N ILE A 143 22.06 -0.69 7.16
CA ILE A 143 20.64 -0.38 7.04
C ILE A 143 20.09 0.24 8.34
N ALA A 144 20.42 -0.35 9.50
CA ALA A 144 19.95 0.17 10.77
C ALA A 144 20.46 1.58 11.03
N HIS A 145 21.74 1.85 10.74
CA HIS A 145 22.30 3.19 10.87
C HIS A 145 21.65 4.20 9.91
N ALA A 146 21.37 3.82 8.66
CA ALA A 146 20.62 4.67 7.73
C ALA A 146 19.22 5.00 8.24
N VAL A 147 18.54 4.02 8.85
CA VAL A 147 17.22 4.23 9.49
C VAL A 147 17.33 5.17 10.70
N GLU A 148 18.34 5.01 11.56
CA GLU A 148 18.62 5.91 12.70
C GLU A 148 18.78 7.36 12.23
N VAL A 149 19.64 7.60 11.24
CA VAL A 149 19.86 8.93 10.66
C VAL A 149 18.54 9.52 10.10
N ALA A 150 17.76 8.71 9.39
CA ALA A 150 16.48 9.15 8.87
C ALA A 150 15.50 9.54 9.99
N LEU A 151 15.42 8.74 11.05
CA LEU A 151 14.58 9.01 12.21
C LEU A 151 14.97 10.31 12.93
N GLU A 152 16.28 10.51 13.15
CA GLU A 152 16.80 11.73 13.78
C GLU A 152 16.44 12.98 12.95
N GLN A 153 16.60 12.91 11.63
CA GLN A 153 16.23 14.02 10.74
C GLN A 153 14.73 14.32 10.75
N ILE A 154 13.87 13.28 10.78
CA ILE A 154 12.42 13.46 10.88
C ILE A 154 12.04 14.13 12.20
N ILE A 155 12.65 13.72 13.31
CA ILE A 155 12.40 14.31 14.63
C ILE A 155 12.83 15.78 14.64
N GLU A 156 14.02 16.08 14.12
CA GLU A 156 14.53 17.44 14.05
C GLU A 156 13.68 18.34 13.17
N PHE A 157 13.26 17.83 12.01
CA PHE A 157 12.32 18.53 11.12
C PHE A 157 10.99 18.84 11.83
N ASN A 158 10.39 17.84 12.48
CA ASN A 158 9.12 18.04 13.20
C ASN A 158 9.24 19.08 14.31
N LYS A 159 10.36 19.11 15.04
CA LYS A 159 10.63 20.15 16.05
C LYS A 159 10.71 21.55 15.44
N LYS A 160 11.43 21.70 14.32
CA LYS A 160 11.54 22.99 13.61
C LYS A 160 10.21 23.51 13.10
N GLU A 161 9.36 22.60 12.62
CA GLU A 161 8.02 22.91 12.11
C GLU A 161 6.96 23.07 13.22
N GLY A 162 7.34 22.95 14.49
CA GLY A 162 6.39 23.02 15.61
C GLY A 162 5.30 21.94 15.58
N LYS A 163 5.56 20.83 14.88
CA LYS A 163 4.64 19.70 14.83
C LYS A 163 4.65 18.93 16.13
N SER A 164 3.51 18.30 16.45
CA SER A 164 3.38 17.47 17.64
C SER A 164 4.46 16.39 17.71
N GLU A 165 4.98 16.12 18.91
CA GLU A 165 5.88 15.01 19.19
C GLU A 165 5.21 13.63 18.99
N ASP A 166 3.89 13.58 18.80
CA ASP A 166 3.08 12.37 18.60
C ASP A 166 3.02 11.91 17.14
N SER A 167 4.04 12.22 16.33
CA SER A 167 4.11 11.72 14.96
C SER A 167 4.41 10.22 14.93
N SER A 168 3.57 9.45 14.23
CA SER A 168 3.84 8.04 13.97
C SER A 168 4.70 7.85 12.72
N ILE A 169 5.65 6.92 12.78
CA ILE A 169 6.54 6.58 11.67
C ILE A 169 6.33 5.10 11.34
N LEU A 170 6.04 4.81 10.08
CA LEU A 170 5.88 3.45 9.59
C LEU A 170 7.14 3.04 8.81
N LEU A 171 7.79 1.96 9.26
CA LEU A 171 8.89 1.32 8.54
C LEU A 171 8.32 0.19 7.67
N LEU A 172 8.55 0.26 6.36
CA LEU A 172 8.13 -0.75 5.41
C LEU A 172 9.34 -1.50 4.86
N GLY A 173 9.35 -2.82 5.02
CA GLY A 173 10.32 -3.72 4.40
C GLY A 173 9.68 -4.51 3.26
N ARG A 174 10.52 -5.03 2.37
CA ARG A 174 10.05 -5.91 1.29
C ARG A 174 9.62 -7.28 1.79
N PHE A 175 10.29 -7.78 2.84
CA PHE A 175 10.07 -9.10 3.40
C PHE A 175 9.84 -9.02 4.91
N GLY A 176 9.03 -9.94 5.46
CA GLY A 176 8.74 -9.99 6.89
C GLY A 176 9.99 -10.11 7.77
N PHE A 177 11.06 -10.77 7.27
CA PHE A 177 12.32 -10.91 8.00
C PHE A 177 13.20 -9.63 8.01
N ASP A 178 12.83 -8.59 7.26
CA ASP A 178 13.58 -7.32 7.29
C ASP A 178 13.45 -6.63 8.65
N GLY A 179 12.29 -6.77 9.31
CA GLY A 179 12.09 -6.34 10.69
C GLY A 179 13.01 -7.06 11.68
N ASP A 180 13.17 -8.37 11.54
CA ASP A 180 14.05 -9.18 12.38
C ASP A 180 15.52 -8.79 12.24
N LYS A 181 15.93 -8.38 11.03
CA LYS A 181 17.29 -7.89 10.79
C LYS A 181 17.54 -6.56 11.50
N LEU A 182 16.59 -5.65 11.47
CA LEU A 182 16.67 -4.38 12.19
C LEU A 182 16.68 -4.60 13.70
N GLU A 183 15.87 -5.52 14.22
CA GLU A 183 15.86 -5.90 15.63
C GLU A 183 17.23 -6.44 16.08
N LYS A 184 17.80 -7.37 15.32
CA LYS A 184 19.12 -7.95 15.60
C LYS A 184 20.28 -6.93 15.50
N SER A 185 20.09 -5.84 14.80
CA SER A 185 21.06 -4.75 14.71
C SER A 185 21.08 -3.84 15.95
N GLY A 186 20.12 -3.96 16.84
CA GLY A 186 19.96 -3.13 18.03
C GLY A 186 19.19 -1.83 17.79
N LEU A 187 18.64 -1.61 16.60
CA LEU A 187 17.87 -0.40 16.28
C LEU A 187 16.73 -0.14 17.26
N PHE A 188 15.96 -1.17 17.60
CA PHE A 188 14.85 -1.03 18.54
C PHE A 188 15.30 -0.75 19.97
N GLU A 189 16.48 -1.22 20.36
CA GLU A 189 17.07 -0.87 21.66
C GLU A 189 17.46 0.61 21.69
N TYR A 190 18.03 1.13 20.62
CA TYR A 190 18.36 2.54 20.47
C TYR A 190 17.09 3.41 20.57
N ILE A 191 16.06 3.09 19.81
CA ILE A 191 14.77 3.79 19.82
C ILE A 191 14.18 3.82 21.23
N ASN A 192 14.24 2.70 21.98
CA ASN A 192 13.63 2.59 23.31
C ASN A 192 14.47 3.22 24.43
N ARG A 193 15.80 3.37 24.26
CA ARG A 193 16.69 3.88 25.33
C ARG A 193 16.80 5.38 25.42
N GLY A 194 16.71 6.09 24.35
CA GLY A 194 17.06 7.51 24.35
C GLY A 194 16.17 8.42 23.54
N SER A 195 15.33 7.88 22.69
CA SER A 195 14.43 8.66 21.88
C SER A 195 13.03 8.71 22.52
N LYS A 196 12.29 9.78 22.23
CA LYS A 196 10.86 9.85 22.53
C LYS A 196 10.04 8.91 21.66
N LEU A 197 10.68 8.12 20.80
CA LEU A 197 10.06 7.14 19.91
C LEU A 197 9.77 5.86 20.70
N LYS A 198 8.58 5.33 20.52
CA LYS A 198 8.18 4.01 21.01
C LYS A 198 7.99 3.10 19.81
N SER A 199 8.70 1.97 19.78
CA SER A 199 8.43 0.93 18.80
C SER A 199 7.19 0.13 19.24
N VAL A 200 6.28 -0.08 18.31
CA VAL A 200 5.15 -1.01 18.46
C VAL A 200 5.41 -2.15 17.48
N LYS A 201 5.51 -3.38 18.00
CA LYS A 201 5.64 -4.58 17.16
C LYS A 201 4.29 -5.00 16.59
#